data_738b71a3b4534ad49ebbd4ad4357600b
#
_entry.id   738b71a3b4534ad49ebbd4ad4357600b
#
_cell.length_a   1.000
_cell.length_b   1.000
_cell.length_c   1.000
_cell.angle_alpha   90.00
_cell.angle_beta   90.00
_cell.angle_gamma   90.00
#
_symmetry.space_group_name_H-M   'P 1'
#
loop_
_entity.id
_entity.type
_entity.pdbx_description
1 polymer ?
#
loop_
_entity_poly.entity_id
_entity_poly.type
_entity_poly.pdbx_seq_one_letter_code
_entity_poly.pdbx_strand_id
1 'polypeptide(L)'
;SIGKATQEAPNGLIGVAPTTEGGGDGKISGVTDKMEYRMADKSIYTACNGTEIENLSAGNYFVRYAEDNNHFAGPDVAVTVGEGAPLADCTITFNGNGGSGSMEPVTVKAETNYILPECGFTAPADQEFKAWEIGGTEYKVGDSYTVNGDIEIKALWKNSVITPSTYTVTVSNDGNG
;
A
#
# COMPACT_ATOMS: atom_id res chain seq x y z
N SER A 1 17.14 27.49 48.10
CA SER A 1 16.70 26.72 46.92
C SER A 1 17.61 27.12 45.78
N ILE A 2 18.44 26.21 45.30
CA ILE A 2 19.22 26.40 44.07
C ILE A 2 18.24 26.16 42.93
N GLY A 3 18.01 27.18 42.10
CA GLY A 3 17.13 27.07 40.91
C GLY A 3 17.73 26.10 39.89
N LYS A 4 16.89 25.54 38.99
CA LYS A 4 17.33 24.73 37.87
C LYS A 4 18.24 25.52 36.92
N ALA A 5 19.28 24.87 36.41
CA ALA A 5 20.19 25.42 35.41
C ALA A 5 19.60 25.29 33.98
N THR A 6 20.10 26.06 33.03
CA THR A 6 19.81 25.91 31.59
C THR A 6 20.66 24.79 30.98
N GLN A 7 20.18 24.19 29.91
CA GLN A 7 20.91 23.20 29.13
C GLN A 7 21.30 23.77 27.77
N GLU A 8 22.37 23.28 27.19
CA GLU A 8 22.78 23.55 25.83
C GLU A 8 21.86 22.82 24.83
N ALA A 9 21.86 23.27 23.59
CA ALA A 9 21.14 22.56 22.51
C ALA A 9 21.82 21.23 22.16
N PRO A 10 21.09 20.15 21.87
CA PRO A 10 21.66 18.94 21.28
C PRO A 10 22.46 19.23 20.03
N ASN A 11 23.52 18.47 19.77
CA ASN A 11 24.31 18.52 18.55
C ASN A 11 24.50 17.14 17.97
N GLY A 12 24.96 17.06 16.70
CA GLY A 12 25.22 15.78 16.02
C GLY A 12 23.98 14.97 15.66
N LEU A 13 22.79 15.59 15.66
CA LEU A 13 21.54 14.94 15.27
C LEU A 13 21.47 14.79 13.73
N ILE A 14 21.15 13.59 13.25
CA ILE A 14 21.04 13.29 11.82
C ILE A 14 19.70 12.62 11.57
N GLY A 15 18.87 13.21 10.70
CA GLY A 15 17.67 12.59 10.16
C GLY A 15 18.02 11.68 8.97
N VAL A 16 17.48 10.47 8.97
CA VAL A 16 17.62 9.48 7.88
C VAL A 16 16.23 9.20 7.32
N ALA A 17 16.08 9.37 6.02
CA ALA A 17 14.82 9.14 5.32
C ALA A 17 14.37 7.66 5.43
N PRO A 18 13.06 7.38 5.36
CA PRO A 18 12.54 6.05 5.13
C PRO A 18 13.11 5.42 3.85
N THR A 19 13.03 4.11 3.73
CA THR A 19 13.51 3.39 2.55
C THR A 19 12.71 3.77 1.30
N THR A 20 11.38 3.93 1.46
CA THR A 20 10.46 4.32 0.37
C THR A 20 9.62 5.51 0.75
N GLU A 21 9.10 6.21 -0.26
CA GLU A 21 8.12 7.29 -0.10
C GLU A 21 6.89 6.79 0.69
N GLY A 22 6.49 7.56 1.71
CA GLY A 22 5.39 7.16 2.60
C GLY A 22 5.76 6.08 3.62
N GLY A 23 7.00 5.56 3.60
CA GLY A 23 7.50 4.59 4.57
C GLY A 23 7.55 5.14 6.00
N GLY A 24 7.58 4.24 6.97
CA GLY A 24 7.64 4.58 8.39
C GLY A 24 8.92 4.08 9.07
N ASP A 25 9.96 3.75 8.29
CA ASP A 25 11.23 3.20 8.77
C ASP A 25 12.37 4.25 8.82
N GLY A 26 12.02 5.53 8.72
CA GLY A 26 12.96 6.62 8.93
C GLY A 26 13.45 6.69 10.37
N LYS A 27 14.54 7.41 10.58
CA LYS A 27 15.13 7.53 11.92
C LYS A 27 15.86 8.84 12.16
N ILE A 28 16.12 9.15 13.43
CA ILE A 28 17.04 10.21 13.87
C ILE A 28 18.09 9.57 14.74
N SER A 29 19.36 9.71 14.35
CA SER A 29 20.52 9.28 15.15
C SER A 29 21.17 10.43 15.88
N GLY A 30 22.04 10.09 16.86
CA GLY A 30 22.75 11.06 17.68
C GLY A 30 21.98 11.52 18.91
N VAL A 31 20.87 10.88 19.24
CA VAL A 31 20.12 11.12 20.47
C VAL A 31 20.70 10.34 21.65
N THR A 32 20.24 10.67 22.85
CA THR A 32 20.55 9.96 24.09
C THR A 32 19.27 9.77 24.91
N ASP A 33 19.33 8.91 25.91
CA ASP A 33 18.25 8.67 26.89
C ASP A 33 17.88 9.91 27.75
N LYS A 34 18.66 10.99 27.65
CA LYS A 34 18.37 12.28 28.29
C LYS A 34 17.62 13.26 27.40
N MET A 35 17.31 12.84 26.20
CA MET A 35 16.61 13.66 25.20
C MET A 35 15.16 13.26 25.07
N GLU A 36 14.38 14.14 24.50
CA GLU A 36 13.00 13.93 24.10
C GLU A 36 12.76 14.57 22.73
N TYR A 37 11.78 14.03 22.00
CA TYR A 37 11.48 14.49 20.66
C TYR A 37 9.98 14.62 20.43
N ARG A 38 9.59 15.40 19.40
CA ARG A 38 8.23 15.48 18.86
C ARG A 38 8.25 15.81 17.37
N MET A 39 7.19 15.47 16.66
CA MET A 39 6.94 16.10 15.34
C MET A 39 6.70 17.60 15.50
N ALA A 40 7.04 18.38 14.49
CA ALA A 40 6.91 19.84 14.54
C ALA A 40 5.46 20.30 14.72
N ASP A 41 4.50 19.53 14.21
CA ASP A 41 3.04 19.79 14.31
C ASP A 41 2.41 19.30 15.64
N LYS A 42 3.17 18.61 16.48
CA LYS A 42 2.71 18.09 17.78
C LYS A 42 3.28 18.92 18.93
N SER A 43 2.56 18.95 20.03
CA SER A 43 2.97 19.66 21.26
C SER A 43 3.56 18.74 22.35
N ILE A 44 3.36 17.42 22.21
CA ILE A 44 3.74 16.46 23.22
C ILE A 44 5.09 15.85 22.84
N TYR A 45 6.04 15.83 23.78
CA TYR A 45 7.33 15.19 23.64
C TYR A 45 7.27 13.73 24.07
N THR A 46 8.05 12.90 23.40
CA THR A 46 8.30 11.50 23.71
C THR A 46 9.75 11.35 24.11
N ALA A 47 10.04 10.65 25.21
CA ALA A 47 11.39 10.37 25.65
C ALA A 47 12.14 9.50 24.62
N CYS A 48 13.42 9.83 24.40
CA CYS A 48 14.31 8.98 23.60
C CYS A 48 14.77 7.77 24.44
N ASN A 49 14.90 6.62 23.80
CA ASN A 49 15.41 5.40 24.38
C ASN A 49 16.59 4.88 23.54
N GLY A 50 17.80 5.16 23.98
CA GLY A 50 19.01 4.74 23.26
C GLY A 50 19.63 5.85 22.41
N THR A 51 20.30 5.48 21.33
CA THR A 51 21.09 6.39 20.47
C THR A 51 20.42 6.75 19.16
N GLU A 52 19.27 6.15 18.86
CA GLU A 52 18.44 6.39 17.67
C GLU A 52 16.96 6.44 18.04
N ILE A 53 16.21 7.22 17.31
CA ILE A 53 14.75 7.19 17.27
C ILE A 53 14.38 6.50 15.96
N GLU A 54 13.64 5.42 16.02
CA GLU A 54 13.28 4.60 14.87
C GLU A 54 11.79 4.73 14.54
N ASN A 55 11.40 4.14 13.42
CA ASN A 55 10.00 4.07 12.94
C ASN A 55 9.38 5.46 12.73
N LEU A 56 10.15 6.38 12.17
CA LEU A 56 9.71 7.73 11.85
C LEU A 56 9.25 7.82 10.39
N SER A 57 8.13 8.52 10.19
CA SER A 57 7.74 8.99 8.86
C SER A 57 8.57 10.21 8.46
N ALA A 58 8.63 10.52 7.17
CA ALA A 58 9.17 11.78 6.69
C ALA A 58 8.50 12.97 7.35
N GLY A 59 9.27 14.00 7.66
CA GLY A 59 8.77 15.19 8.33
C GLY A 59 9.82 15.96 9.11
N ASN A 60 9.37 17.05 9.72
CA ASN A 60 10.20 17.87 10.61
C ASN A 60 9.94 17.47 12.06
N TYR A 61 11.01 17.32 12.80
CA TYR A 61 11.02 16.95 14.21
C TYR A 61 11.78 18.00 15.01
N PHE A 62 11.43 18.11 16.27
CA PHE A 62 12.23 18.82 17.27
C PHE A 62 12.77 17.83 18.29
N VAL A 63 14.05 17.98 18.60
CA VAL A 63 14.74 17.21 19.63
C VAL A 63 15.39 18.17 20.61
N ARG A 64 15.29 17.88 21.90
CA ARG A 64 15.94 18.65 22.97
C ARG A 64 16.35 17.76 24.12
N TYR A 65 17.18 18.26 25.01
CA TYR A 65 17.36 17.63 26.31
C TYR A 65 16.10 17.78 27.15
N ALA A 66 15.66 16.68 27.74
CA ALA A 66 14.50 16.68 28.63
C ALA A 66 14.79 17.45 29.93
N GLU A 67 13.75 18.01 30.52
CA GLU A 67 13.84 18.59 31.86
C GLU A 67 14.17 17.50 32.90
N ASP A 68 15.05 17.83 33.83
CA ASP A 68 15.40 16.97 34.98
C ASP A 68 15.29 17.72 36.31
N ASN A 69 15.73 17.10 37.39
CA ASN A 69 15.66 17.71 38.71
C ASN A 69 16.54 18.96 38.85
N ASN A 70 17.59 19.07 38.06
CA ASN A 70 18.61 20.10 38.17
C ASN A 70 18.58 21.11 37.01
N HIS A 71 17.91 20.75 35.89
CA HIS A 71 17.91 21.54 34.65
C HIS A 71 16.52 21.75 34.13
N PHE A 72 16.27 22.91 33.51
CA PHE A 72 15.14 23.13 32.63
C PHE A 72 15.33 22.33 31.34
N ALA A 73 14.23 22.10 30.59
CA ALA A 73 14.34 21.55 29.24
C ALA A 73 15.26 22.41 28.37
N GLY A 74 16.08 21.79 27.56
CA GLY A 74 16.98 22.45 26.63
C GLY A 74 16.22 23.08 25.46
N PRO A 75 16.90 23.91 24.65
CA PRO A 75 16.31 24.47 23.43
C PRO A 75 16.06 23.37 22.39
N ASP A 76 14.98 23.55 21.59
CA ASP A 76 14.63 22.68 20.48
C ASP A 76 15.65 22.79 19.33
N VAL A 77 16.08 21.66 18.82
CA VAL A 77 16.84 21.54 17.58
C VAL A 77 15.95 20.89 16.53
N ALA A 78 15.78 21.57 15.38
CA ALA A 78 15.03 21.03 14.26
C ALA A 78 15.85 19.96 13.52
N VAL A 79 15.23 18.83 13.26
CA VAL A 79 15.79 17.71 12.46
C VAL A 79 14.77 17.31 11.41
N THR A 80 15.21 17.25 10.14
CA THR A 80 14.36 16.80 9.05
C THR A 80 14.66 15.33 8.75
N VAL A 81 13.63 14.50 8.80
CA VAL A 81 13.61 13.17 8.22
C VAL A 81 13.05 13.35 6.81
N GLY A 82 13.90 13.18 5.79
CA GLY A 82 13.52 13.39 4.38
C GLY A 82 12.52 12.36 3.88
N GLU A 83 12.01 12.57 2.66
CA GLU A 83 11.19 11.58 1.98
C GLU A 83 12.05 10.37 1.57
N GLY A 84 11.45 9.18 1.59
CA GLY A 84 12.08 7.98 1.05
C GLY A 84 12.16 7.99 -0.47
N ALA A 85 12.78 6.96 -1.06
CA ALA A 85 12.84 6.81 -2.50
C ALA A 85 11.43 6.67 -3.10
N PRO A 86 11.13 7.31 -4.26
CA PRO A 86 9.84 7.16 -4.91
C PRO A 86 9.52 5.70 -5.20
N LEU A 87 8.26 5.31 -5.00
CA LEU A 87 7.79 3.98 -5.39
C LEU A 87 7.87 3.82 -6.91
N ALA A 88 8.35 2.66 -7.37
CA ALA A 88 8.46 2.33 -8.78
C ALA A 88 7.08 2.27 -9.47
N ASP A 89 7.04 2.62 -10.75
CA ASP A 89 5.86 2.36 -11.59
C ASP A 89 5.83 0.88 -11.97
N CYS A 90 4.66 0.27 -11.87
CA CYS A 90 4.39 -1.11 -12.23
C CYS A 90 3.31 -1.15 -13.30
N THR A 91 3.48 -1.99 -14.32
CA THR A 91 2.52 -2.18 -15.40
C THR A 91 1.72 -3.45 -15.17
N ILE A 92 0.41 -3.31 -15.21
CA ILE A 92 -0.56 -4.41 -15.19
C ILE A 92 -0.98 -4.63 -16.63
N THR A 93 -0.74 -5.81 -17.17
CA THR A 93 -1.20 -6.23 -18.50
C THR A 93 -2.29 -7.28 -18.37
N PHE A 94 -3.21 -7.31 -19.35
CA PHE A 94 -4.31 -8.28 -19.36
C PHE A 94 -4.16 -9.24 -20.53
N ASN A 95 -4.34 -10.53 -20.25
CA ASN A 95 -4.26 -11.61 -21.21
C ASN A 95 -5.61 -12.32 -21.31
N GLY A 96 -6.21 -12.29 -22.49
CA GLY A 96 -7.51 -12.92 -22.74
C GLY A 96 -7.48 -14.47 -22.73
N ASN A 97 -6.29 -15.10 -22.78
CA ASN A 97 -6.10 -16.55 -22.67
C ASN A 97 -7.08 -17.37 -23.53
N GLY A 98 -7.14 -17.04 -24.82
CA GLY A 98 -8.06 -17.65 -25.79
C GLY A 98 -9.37 -16.88 -26.00
N GLY A 99 -9.73 -15.95 -25.15
CA GLY A 99 -10.78 -14.98 -25.40
C GLY A 99 -10.37 -13.93 -26.44
N SER A 100 -11.33 -13.22 -27.00
CA SER A 100 -11.11 -12.15 -27.99
C SER A 100 -11.36 -10.76 -27.40
N GLY A 101 -10.89 -9.73 -28.12
CA GLY A 101 -10.91 -8.34 -27.64
C GLY A 101 -9.62 -7.94 -26.95
N SER A 102 -9.61 -6.79 -26.31
CA SER A 102 -8.45 -6.25 -25.59
C SER A 102 -8.88 -5.51 -24.32
N MET A 103 -7.99 -5.47 -23.36
CA MET A 103 -8.07 -4.57 -22.21
C MET A 103 -6.78 -3.77 -22.17
N GLU A 104 -6.88 -2.47 -21.95
CA GLU A 104 -5.73 -1.58 -21.91
C GLU A 104 -4.88 -1.85 -20.66
N PRO A 105 -3.54 -1.79 -20.79
CA PRO A 105 -2.65 -1.87 -19.64
C PRO A 105 -2.91 -0.73 -18.64
N VAL A 106 -2.66 -1.01 -17.38
CA VAL A 106 -2.79 -0.03 -16.29
C VAL A 106 -1.44 0.17 -15.62
N THR A 107 -1.02 1.42 -15.42
CA THR A 107 0.17 1.74 -14.63
C THR A 107 -0.24 2.16 -13.23
N VAL A 108 0.37 1.56 -12.23
CA VAL A 108 0.18 1.89 -10.80
C VAL A 108 1.54 1.99 -10.12
N LYS A 109 1.59 2.60 -8.94
CA LYS A 109 2.80 2.53 -8.10
C LYS A 109 2.92 1.16 -7.42
N ALA A 110 4.14 0.72 -7.16
CA ALA A 110 4.38 -0.44 -6.30
C ALA A 110 3.65 -0.28 -4.97
N GLU A 111 3.31 -1.39 -4.33
CA GLU A 111 2.51 -1.46 -3.10
C GLU A 111 1.04 -1.02 -3.24
N THR A 112 0.58 -0.67 -4.47
CA THR A 112 -0.83 -0.37 -4.71
C THR A 112 -1.69 -1.63 -4.56
N ASN A 113 -2.78 -1.51 -3.81
CA ASN A 113 -3.83 -2.52 -3.76
C ASN A 113 -4.77 -2.32 -4.95
N TYR A 114 -4.55 -3.07 -6.02
CA TYR A 114 -5.33 -3.01 -7.24
C TYR A 114 -6.58 -3.89 -7.13
N ILE A 115 -7.75 -3.31 -7.44
CA ILE A 115 -9.02 -4.04 -7.44
C ILE A 115 -9.22 -4.65 -8.83
N LEU A 116 -9.39 -5.96 -8.89
CA LEU A 116 -9.53 -6.69 -10.14
C LEU A 116 -10.85 -6.33 -10.84
N PRO A 117 -10.79 -5.87 -12.11
CA PRO A 117 -11.95 -5.38 -12.84
C PRO A 117 -12.86 -6.50 -13.35
N GLU A 118 -14.01 -6.14 -13.87
CA GLU A 118 -14.81 -7.02 -14.73
C GLU A 118 -13.99 -7.43 -15.95
N CYS A 119 -14.26 -8.65 -16.47
CA CYS A 119 -13.59 -9.15 -17.66
C CYS A 119 -14.11 -8.43 -18.91
N GLY A 120 -13.22 -7.69 -19.56
CA GLY A 120 -13.50 -7.00 -20.82
C GLY A 120 -13.28 -7.85 -22.08
N PHE A 121 -12.79 -9.09 -21.94
CA PHE A 121 -12.64 -10.01 -23.07
C PHE A 121 -13.95 -10.74 -23.38
N THR A 122 -14.13 -11.08 -24.66
CA THR A 122 -15.19 -11.98 -25.08
C THR A 122 -14.73 -13.41 -24.90
N ALA A 123 -15.51 -14.23 -24.23
CA ALA A 123 -15.20 -15.64 -23.98
C ALA A 123 -15.05 -16.44 -25.28
N PRO A 124 -14.23 -17.50 -25.30
CA PRO A 124 -14.25 -18.50 -26.37
C PRO A 124 -15.64 -19.16 -26.52
N ALA A 125 -15.89 -19.79 -27.66
CA ALA A 125 -17.16 -20.50 -27.90
C ALA A 125 -17.45 -21.50 -26.78
N ASP A 126 -18.70 -21.56 -26.34
CA ASP A 126 -19.19 -22.46 -25.29
C ASP A 126 -18.51 -22.30 -23.91
N GLN A 127 -17.88 -21.14 -23.68
CA GLN A 127 -17.26 -20.79 -22.41
C GLN A 127 -17.80 -19.49 -21.84
N GLU A 128 -17.60 -19.30 -20.55
CA GLU A 128 -17.88 -18.07 -19.82
C GLU A 128 -16.73 -17.72 -18.89
N PHE A 129 -16.62 -16.46 -18.52
CA PHE A 129 -15.56 -16.01 -17.60
C PHE A 129 -15.71 -16.70 -16.25
N LYS A 130 -14.61 -17.25 -15.75
CA LYS A 130 -14.53 -17.93 -14.45
C LYS A 130 -13.92 -17.01 -13.38
N ALA A 131 -12.72 -16.54 -13.63
CA ALA A 131 -11.88 -15.83 -12.66
C ALA A 131 -10.68 -15.18 -13.38
N TRP A 132 -9.93 -14.39 -12.66
CA TRP A 132 -8.60 -13.94 -13.04
C TRP A 132 -7.53 -14.87 -12.47
N GLU A 133 -6.41 -15.01 -13.16
CA GLU A 133 -5.21 -15.69 -12.66
C GLU A 133 -4.05 -14.71 -12.61
N ILE A 134 -3.35 -14.68 -11.48
CA ILE A 134 -2.09 -13.96 -11.29
C ILE A 134 -1.09 -14.92 -10.65
N GLY A 135 0.02 -15.18 -11.35
CA GLY A 135 1.08 -16.05 -10.84
C GLY A 135 0.62 -17.45 -10.45
N GLY A 136 -0.40 -18.01 -11.14
CA GLY A 136 -0.94 -19.34 -10.86
C GLY A 136 -2.02 -19.39 -9.77
N THR A 137 -2.39 -18.26 -9.20
CA THR A 137 -3.46 -18.15 -8.18
C THR A 137 -4.72 -17.53 -8.79
N GLU A 138 -5.89 -18.10 -8.48
CA GLU A 138 -7.19 -17.60 -8.94
C GLU A 138 -7.72 -16.49 -8.03
N TYR A 139 -8.29 -15.44 -8.65
CA TYR A 139 -8.93 -14.29 -8.01
C TYR A 139 -10.29 -14.00 -8.66
N LYS A 140 -11.22 -13.47 -7.89
CA LYS A 140 -12.53 -13.04 -8.39
C LYS A 140 -12.48 -11.57 -8.80
N VAL A 141 -13.43 -11.17 -9.63
CA VAL A 141 -13.73 -9.75 -9.85
C VAL A 141 -14.01 -9.08 -8.51
N GLY A 142 -13.41 -7.91 -8.30
CA GLY A 142 -13.50 -7.16 -7.05
C GLY A 142 -12.52 -7.55 -5.96
N ASP A 143 -11.77 -8.66 -6.11
CA ASP A 143 -10.70 -8.99 -5.18
C ASP A 143 -9.57 -7.96 -5.29
N SER A 144 -8.85 -7.76 -4.19
CA SER A 144 -7.68 -6.86 -4.12
C SER A 144 -6.39 -7.66 -4.29
N TYR A 145 -5.47 -7.13 -5.10
CA TYR A 145 -4.12 -7.67 -5.28
C TYR A 145 -3.08 -6.58 -5.06
N THR A 146 -2.09 -6.83 -4.18
CA THR A 146 -0.99 -5.88 -3.95
C THR A 146 0.05 -6.02 -5.06
N VAL A 147 0.23 -4.97 -5.84
CA VAL A 147 1.14 -4.91 -6.99
C VAL A 147 2.53 -4.50 -6.52
N ASN A 148 3.54 -5.37 -6.66
CA ASN A 148 4.93 -5.11 -6.27
C ASN A 148 5.91 -5.14 -7.44
N GLY A 149 5.40 -5.20 -8.67
CA GLY A 149 6.17 -5.22 -9.92
C GLY A 149 5.23 -5.39 -11.09
N ASP A 150 5.77 -5.45 -12.30
CA ASP A 150 4.98 -5.73 -13.52
C ASP A 150 4.30 -7.09 -13.41
N ILE A 151 3.01 -7.14 -13.74
CA ILE A 151 2.20 -8.37 -13.68
C ILE A 151 1.37 -8.57 -14.95
N GLU A 152 1.10 -9.83 -15.25
CA GLU A 152 0.09 -10.23 -16.21
C GLU A 152 -1.12 -10.82 -15.46
N ILE A 153 -2.30 -10.30 -15.75
CA ILE A 153 -3.59 -10.80 -15.27
C ILE A 153 -4.24 -11.58 -16.41
N LYS A 154 -4.41 -12.89 -16.23
CA LYS A 154 -4.91 -13.80 -17.24
C LYS A 154 -6.36 -14.18 -16.99
N ALA A 155 -7.19 -14.14 -18.03
CA ALA A 155 -8.56 -14.62 -17.93
C ALA A 155 -8.59 -16.15 -17.83
N LEU A 156 -9.40 -16.67 -16.92
CA LEU A 156 -9.74 -18.08 -16.84
C LEU A 156 -11.18 -18.28 -17.30
N TRP A 157 -11.37 -19.32 -18.07
CA TRP A 157 -12.65 -19.68 -18.66
C TRP A 157 -13.19 -20.99 -18.07
N LYS A 158 -14.49 -21.14 -18.04
CA LYS A 158 -15.17 -22.40 -17.71
C LYS A 158 -16.25 -22.68 -18.76
N ASN A 159 -16.61 -23.94 -18.97
CA ASN A 159 -17.67 -24.28 -19.88
C ASN A 159 -18.98 -23.66 -19.46
N SER A 160 -19.68 -23.02 -20.41
CA SER A 160 -21.03 -22.52 -20.20
C SER A 160 -22.00 -23.69 -20.00
N VAL A 161 -22.82 -23.63 -18.97
CA VAL A 161 -23.89 -24.61 -18.79
C VAL A 161 -25.00 -24.27 -19.77
N ILE A 162 -25.05 -24.97 -20.94
CA ILE A 162 -26.19 -24.86 -21.83
C ILE A 162 -27.34 -25.61 -21.16
N THR A 163 -28.25 -24.89 -20.53
CA THR A 163 -29.54 -25.48 -20.12
C THR A 163 -30.33 -25.72 -21.39
N PRO A 164 -30.62 -26.97 -21.77
CA PRO A 164 -31.43 -27.19 -22.99
C PRO A 164 -32.80 -26.56 -22.81
N SER A 165 -33.16 -25.66 -23.71
CA SER A 165 -34.54 -25.14 -23.80
C SER A 165 -35.43 -26.31 -24.16
N THR A 166 -36.27 -26.75 -23.23
CA THR A 166 -37.31 -27.72 -23.51
C THR A 166 -38.41 -27.02 -24.36
N TYR A 167 -38.42 -27.29 -25.65
CA TYR A 167 -39.56 -26.93 -26.49
C TYR A 167 -40.69 -27.95 -26.24
N THR A 168 -41.82 -27.50 -25.74
CA THR A 168 -43.02 -28.32 -25.70
C THR A 168 -43.66 -28.28 -27.11
N VAL A 169 -43.52 -29.36 -27.84
CA VAL A 169 -44.29 -29.51 -29.10
C VAL A 169 -45.69 -29.94 -28.72
N THR A 170 -46.66 -29.04 -28.86
CA THR A 170 -48.07 -29.38 -28.73
C THR A 170 -48.54 -29.90 -30.07
N VAL A 171 -48.73 -31.19 -30.18
CA VAL A 171 -49.38 -31.79 -31.36
C VAL A 171 -50.89 -31.65 -31.14
N SER A 172 -51.53 -30.72 -31.84
CA SER A 172 -52.97 -30.69 -31.93
C SER A 172 -53.42 -31.73 -32.96
N ASN A 173 -54.15 -32.71 -32.48
CA ASN A 173 -54.80 -33.71 -33.35
C ASN A 173 -56.10 -33.08 -33.77
N ASP A 174 -56.18 -32.51 -35.01
CA ASP A 174 -57.43 -32.15 -35.62
C ASP A 174 -58.11 -33.41 -36.03
N GLY A 175 -58.98 -33.85 -35.12
CA GLY A 175 -59.87 -34.98 -35.39
C GLY A 175 -60.76 -34.72 -36.61
N ASN A 176 -60.36 -35.31 -37.71
CA ASN A 176 -61.26 -35.51 -38.80
C ASN A 176 -61.41 -37.03 -39.03
N GLY A 177 -62.44 -37.57 -38.42
CA GLY A 177 -62.91 -38.94 -38.66
C GLY A 177 -64.25 -38.89 -39.44
#